data_b2be4928f52424dae555245f2b531833
#
_entry.id   b2be4928f52424dae555245f2b531833
#
_cell.length_a   1.000
_cell.length_b   1.000
_cell.length_c   1.000
_cell.angle_alpha   90.00
_cell.angle_beta   90.00
_cell.angle_gamma   90.00
#
_symmetry.space_group_name_H-M   'P 1'
#
loop_
_entity.id
_entity.type
_entity.pdbx_description
1 polymer ?
#
loop_
_entity_poly.entity_id
_entity_poly.type
_entity_poly.pdbx_seq_one_letter_code
_entity_poly.pdbx_strand_id
1 'polypeptide(L)'
;MRLLLDTSVLIDVLRLRHGRRELLAELVRAGNTLATTALNVAELYAGMRPEEEARTESFLDALDCYELTAATGRLAGSLKNKYARRGRTLTLADTIVAAIAIERRCTLMTDNRKDFPMPELDFYDLPEA
;
A
#
# COMPACT_ATOMS: atom_id res chain seq x y z
N MET A 1 0.19 0.33 15.63
CA MET A 1 0.92 0.20 14.35
C MET A 1 0.33 1.10 13.29
N ARG A 2 1.16 1.58 12.39
CA ARG A 2 0.70 2.19 11.14
C ARG A 2 0.73 1.15 10.05
N LEU A 3 -0.43 0.85 9.49
CA LEU A 3 -0.56 -0.14 8.43
C LEU A 3 -0.71 0.60 7.09
N LEU A 4 0.23 0.34 6.17
CA LEU A 4 0.17 0.92 4.83
C LEU A 4 -0.45 -0.09 3.88
N LEU A 5 -1.62 0.26 3.32
CA LEU A 5 -2.40 -0.63 2.49
C LEU A 5 -2.01 -0.48 1.02
N ASP A 6 -1.53 -1.57 0.43
CA ASP A 6 -1.25 -1.63 -1.00
C ASP A 6 -2.56 -1.73 -1.80
N THR A 7 -2.49 -1.44 -3.09
CA THR A 7 -3.67 -1.41 -3.98
C THR A 7 -4.45 -2.72 -3.95
N SER A 8 -3.77 -3.87 -3.89
CA SER A 8 -4.44 -5.17 -3.82
C SER A 8 -5.40 -5.27 -2.63
N VAL A 9 -4.97 -4.76 -1.47
CA VAL A 9 -5.79 -4.77 -0.26
C VAL A 9 -6.95 -3.79 -0.37
N LEU A 10 -6.71 -2.59 -0.91
CA LEU A 10 -7.77 -1.60 -1.13
C LEU A 10 -8.88 -2.16 -2.02
N ILE A 11 -8.51 -2.84 -3.10
CA ILE A 11 -9.46 -3.48 -4.02
C ILE A 11 -10.27 -4.55 -3.30
N ASP A 12 -9.60 -5.40 -2.51
CA ASP A 12 -10.28 -6.47 -1.78
C ASP A 12 -11.31 -5.93 -0.79
N VAL A 13 -10.99 -4.82 -0.10
CA VAL A 13 -11.93 -4.17 0.82
C VAL A 13 -13.15 -3.66 0.06
N LEU A 14 -12.93 -2.95 -1.04
CA LEU A 14 -14.01 -2.33 -1.82
C LEU A 14 -14.90 -3.37 -2.53
N ARG A 15 -14.32 -4.50 -2.90
CA ARG A 15 -15.04 -5.60 -3.58
C ARG A 15 -15.46 -6.71 -2.63
N LEU A 16 -15.35 -6.49 -1.33
CA LEU A 16 -15.75 -7.43 -0.28
C LEU A 16 -15.12 -8.81 -0.46
N ARG A 17 -13.81 -8.83 -0.74
CA ARG A 17 -13.02 -10.05 -0.95
C ARG A 17 -12.17 -10.40 0.26
N HIS A 18 -11.96 -11.68 0.47
CA HIS A 18 -10.98 -12.24 1.41
C HIS A 18 -11.14 -11.78 2.88
N GLY A 19 -12.32 -11.29 3.25
CA GLY A 19 -12.56 -10.82 4.62
C GLY A 19 -11.75 -9.59 5.00
N ARG A 20 -11.18 -8.86 4.04
CA ARG A 20 -10.29 -7.73 4.31
C ARG A 20 -11.00 -6.58 5.01
N ARG A 21 -12.24 -6.30 4.64
CA ARG A 21 -13.04 -5.24 5.26
C ARG A 21 -13.20 -5.48 6.77
N GLU A 22 -13.58 -6.71 7.13
CA GLU A 22 -13.75 -7.10 8.52
C GLU A 22 -12.42 -7.06 9.28
N LEU A 23 -11.34 -7.51 8.65
CA LEU A 23 -10.01 -7.47 9.21
C LEU A 23 -9.59 -6.03 9.53
N LEU A 24 -9.77 -5.10 8.59
CA LEU A 24 -9.41 -3.70 8.81
C LEU A 24 -10.23 -3.07 9.93
N ALA A 25 -11.53 -3.39 10.00
CA ALA A 25 -12.38 -2.90 11.08
C ALA A 25 -11.87 -3.37 12.45
N GLU A 26 -11.46 -4.62 12.57
CA GLU A 26 -10.88 -5.15 13.80
C GLU A 26 -9.56 -4.47 14.16
N LEU A 27 -8.70 -4.25 13.17
CA LEU A 27 -7.41 -3.59 13.38
C LEU A 27 -7.57 -2.16 13.87
N VAL A 28 -8.54 -1.42 13.32
CA VAL A 28 -8.86 -0.07 13.79
C VAL A 28 -9.37 -0.10 15.24
N ARG A 29 -10.25 -1.05 15.57
CA ARG A 29 -10.75 -1.21 16.94
C ARG A 29 -9.63 -1.55 17.91
N ALA A 30 -8.59 -2.25 17.45
CA ALA A 30 -7.42 -2.58 18.26
C ALA A 30 -6.43 -1.40 18.38
N GLY A 31 -6.71 -0.25 17.78
CA GLY A 31 -5.90 0.95 17.91
C GLY A 31 -4.88 1.17 16.80
N ASN A 32 -4.94 0.40 15.72
CA ASN A 32 -4.04 0.60 14.59
C ASN A 32 -4.53 1.72 13.68
N THR A 33 -3.59 2.42 13.05
CA THR A 33 -3.87 3.46 12.05
C THR A 33 -3.72 2.85 10.67
N LEU A 34 -4.69 3.15 9.80
CA LEU A 34 -4.65 2.69 8.41
C LEU A 34 -4.25 3.85 7.50
N ALA A 35 -3.36 3.57 6.57
CA ALA A 35 -2.85 4.55 5.62
C ALA A 35 -2.72 3.94 4.23
N THR A 36 -2.62 4.79 3.23
CA THR A 36 -2.25 4.43 1.87
C THR A 36 -1.40 5.55 1.27
N THR A 37 -1.08 5.47 -0.01
CA THR A 37 -0.28 6.51 -0.68
C THR A 37 -1.04 7.13 -1.84
N ALA A 38 -0.64 8.33 -2.24
CA ALA A 38 -1.19 8.99 -3.42
C ALA A 38 -1.05 8.13 -4.68
N LEU A 39 0.01 7.32 -4.77
CA LEU A 39 0.20 6.40 -5.89
C LEU A 39 -0.87 5.29 -5.89
N ASN A 40 -1.13 4.70 -4.73
CA ASN A 40 -2.17 3.67 -4.61
C ASN A 40 -3.55 4.24 -4.93
N VAL A 41 -3.83 5.48 -4.52
CA VAL A 41 -5.06 6.18 -4.89
C VAL A 41 -5.18 6.32 -6.41
N ALA A 42 -4.10 6.72 -7.08
CA ALA A 42 -4.08 6.84 -8.54
C ALA A 42 -4.36 5.50 -9.23
N GLU A 43 -3.73 4.43 -8.75
CA GLU A 43 -3.96 3.09 -9.29
C GLU A 43 -5.40 2.64 -9.09
N LEU A 44 -5.95 2.90 -7.92
CA LEU A 44 -7.32 2.54 -7.59
C LEU A 44 -8.32 3.25 -8.51
N TYR A 45 -8.16 4.56 -8.70
CA TYR A 45 -9.04 5.33 -9.58
C TYR A 45 -8.88 4.95 -11.05
N ALA A 46 -7.67 4.56 -11.47
CA ALA A 46 -7.42 4.14 -12.85
C ALA A 46 -8.23 2.90 -13.26
N GLY A 47 -8.51 2.00 -12.30
CA GLY A 47 -9.28 0.78 -12.56
C GLY A 47 -10.72 0.82 -12.05
N MET A 48 -11.15 1.96 -11.50
CA MET A 48 -12.45 2.09 -10.86
C MET A 48 -13.60 2.18 -11.88
N ARG A 49 -14.72 1.54 -11.53
CA ARG A 49 -15.97 1.68 -12.30
C ARG A 49 -16.74 2.90 -11.78
N PRO A 50 -17.53 3.59 -12.64
CA PRO A 50 -18.28 4.78 -12.22
C PRO A 50 -19.17 4.56 -10.98
N GLU A 51 -19.82 3.40 -10.88
CA GLU A 51 -20.70 3.07 -9.75
C GLU A 51 -19.96 2.82 -8.45
N GLU A 52 -18.63 2.66 -8.50
CA GLU A 52 -17.79 2.43 -7.33
C GLU A 52 -17.28 3.73 -6.70
N GLU A 53 -17.44 4.87 -7.37
CA GLU A 53 -16.80 6.13 -6.97
C GLU A 53 -17.15 6.57 -5.56
N ALA A 54 -18.44 6.61 -5.21
CA ALA A 54 -18.89 7.09 -3.89
C ALA A 54 -18.33 6.25 -2.75
N ARG A 55 -18.34 4.92 -2.90
CA ARG A 55 -17.78 4.01 -1.88
C ARG A 55 -16.27 4.15 -1.76
N THR A 56 -15.60 4.33 -2.89
CA THR A 56 -14.15 4.50 -2.93
C THR A 56 -13.75 5.77 -2.20
N GLU A 57 -14.40 6.90 -2.50
CA GLU A 57 -14.14 8.17 -1.82
C GLU A 57 -14.35 8.04 -0.31
N SER A 58 -15.49 7.48 0.10
CA SER A 58 -15.82 7.31 1.50
C SER A 58 -14.79 6.47 2.24
N PHE A 59 -14.33 5.39 1.62
CA PHE A 59 -13.30 4.53 2.20
C PHE A 59 -11.96 5.27 2.33
N LEU A 60 -11.52 5.94 1.28
CA LEU A 60 -10.24 6.66 1.29
C LEU A 60 -10.23 7.81 2.29
N ASP A 61 -11.36 8.47 2.53
CA ASP A 61 -11.48 9.53 3.52
C ASP A 61 -11.22 9.04 4.95
N ALA A 62 -11.38 7.76 5.19
CA ALA A 62 -11.10 7.14 6.49
C ALA A 62 -9.63 6.77 6.69
N LEU A 63 -8.80 6.89 5.67
CA LEU A 63 -7.39 6.54 5.69
C LEU A 63 -6.50 7.78 5.70
N ASP A 64 -5.34 7.67 6.34
CA ASP A 64 -4.27 8.65 6.11
C ASP A 64 -3.72 8.42 4.71
N CYS A 65 -3.52 9.49 3.94
CA CYS A 65 -2.96 9.39 2.60
C CYS A 65 -1.62 10.12 2.55
N TYR A 66 -0.55 9.35 2.30
CA TYR A 66 0.80 9.92 2.24
C TYR A 66 1.14 10.37 0.82
N GLU A 67 1.73 11.55 0.74
CA GLU A 67 2.13 12.15 -0.52
C GLU A 67 3.44 11.58 -1.03
N LEU A 68 3.65 11.65 -2.34
CA LEU A 68 4.92 11.38 -2.99
C LEU A 68 5.73 12.69 -3.04
N THR A 69 6.71 12.81 -2.15
CA THR A 69 7.59 13.98 -2.12
C THR A 69 8.81 13.78 -3.01
N ALA A 70 9.58 14.85 -3.25
CA ALA A 70 10.85 14.73 -3.97
C ALA A 70 11.84 13.80 -3.25
N ALA A 71 11.86 13.85 -1.91
CA ALA A 71 12.70 12.95 -1.11
C ALA A 71 12.29 11.49 -1.30
N THR A 72 10.99 11.22 -1.31
CA THR A 72 10.45 9.88 -1.59
C THR A 72 10.86 9.41 -2.98
N GLY A 73 10.78 10.30 -3.96
CA GLY A 73 11.19 10.00 -5.33
C GLY A 73 12.66 9.60 -5.43
N ARG A 74 13.54 10.33 -4.73
CA ARG A 74 14.97 9.98 -4.69
C ARG A 74 15.19 8.61 -4.05
N LEU A 75 14.53 8.32 -2.94
CA LEU A 75 14.66 7.02 -2.27
C LEU A 75 14.14 5.89 -3.16
N ALA A 76 12.96 6.06 -3.74
CA ALA A 76 12.36 5.05 -4.61
C ALA A 76 13.23 4.74 -5.83
N GLY A 77 13.72 5.78 -6.50
CA GLY A 77 14.61 5.62 -7.64
C GLY A 77 15.94 4.94 -7.27
N SER A 78 16.49 5.28 -6.11
CA SER A 78 17.71 4.65 -5.60
C SER A 78 17.49 3.16 -5.31
N LEU A 79 16.35 2.81 -4.72
CA LEU A 79 16.00 1.41 -4.47
C LEU A 79 15.88 0.63 -5.78
N LYS A 80 15.17 1.18 -6.76
CA LYS A 80 15.02 0.54 -8.06
C LYS A 80 16.38 0.30 -8.73
N ASN A 81 17.25 1.30 -8.71
CA ASN A 81 18.58 1.23 -9.28
C ASN A 81 19.43 0.14 -8.59
N LYS A 82 19.42 0.14 -7.25
CA LYS A 82 20.16 -0.83 -6.44
C LYS A 82 19.78 -2.27 -6.78
N TYR A 83 18.48 -2.56 -6.87
CA TYR A 83 18.03 -3.91 -7.19
C TYR A 83 18.30 -4.29 -8.65
N ALA A 84 18.16 -3.33 -9.57
CA ALA A 84 18.50 -3.56 -10.98
C ALA A 84 19.96 -3.99 -11.16
N ARG A 85 20.88 -3.38 -10.41
CA ARG A 85 22.31 -3.76 -10.43
C ARG A 85 22.55 -5.19 -9.93
N ARG A 86 21.63 -5.73 -9.16
CA ARG A 86 21.68 -7.11 -8.66
C ARG A 86 20.89 -8.08 -9.55
N GLY A 87 20.47 -7.63 -10.74
CA GLY A 87 19.71 -8.44 -11.68
C GLY A 87 18.22 -8.55 -11.38
N ARG A 88 17.70 -7.74 -10.48
CA ARG A 88 16.27 -7.78 -10.15
C ARG A 88 15.57 -6.50 -10.56
N THR A 89 14.60 -6.61 -11.48
CA THR A 89 13.80 -5.50 -11.96
C THR A 89 12.55 -5.35 -11.09
N LEU A 90 12.47 -4.25 -10.35
CA LEU A 90 11.27 -3.87 -9.60
C LEU A 90 10.52 -2.79 -10.38
N THR A 91 9.21 -2.71 -10.21
CA THR A 91 8.47 -1.59 -10.79
C THR A 91 8.71 -0.33 -9.99
N LEU A 92 8.64 0.82 -10.65
CA LEU A 92 8.76 2.10 -9.96
C LEU A 92 7.62 2.29 -8.94
N ALA A 93 6.41 1.83 -9.28
CA ALA A 93 5.27 1.88 -8.37
C ALA A 93 5.58 1.16 -7.05
N ASP A 94 6.10 -0.05 -7.10
CA ASP A 94 6.43 -0.82 -5.89
C ASP A 94 7.55 -0.16 -5.09
N THR A 95 8.56 0.40 -5.76
CA THR A 95 9.65 1.09 -5.04
C THR A 95 9.18 2.38 -4.39
N ILE A 96 8.19 3.07 -4.97
CA ILE A 96 7.58 4.25 -4.35
C ILE A 96 6.82 3.85 -3.07
N VAL A 97 6.01 2.81 -3.13
CA VAL A 97 5.28 2.31 -1.96
C VAL A 97 6.27 1.88 -0.87
N ALA A 98 7.32 1.14 -1.24
CA ALA A 98 8.37 0.73 -0.32
C ALA A 98 9.05 1.94 0.33
N ALA A 99 9.40 2.96 -0.45
CA ALA A 99 10.04 4.16 0.05
C ALA A 99 9.16 4.88 1.08
N ILE A 100 7.87 5.01 0.82
CA ILE A 100 6.93 5.65 1.75
C ILE A 100 6.81 4.82 3.04
N ALA A 101 6.71 3.50 2.92
CA ALA A 101 6.65 2.61 4.08
C ALA A 101 7.90 2.77 4.96
N ILE A 102 9.07 2.85 4.35
CA ILE A 102 10.33 3.05 5.08
C ILE A 102 10.36 4.43 5.75
N GLU A 103 10.06 5.48 5.00
CA GLU A 103 10.08 6.87 5.51
C GLU A 103 9.10 7.08 6.67
N ARG A 104 7.92 6.50 6.55
CA ARG A 104 6.83 6.65 7.53
C ARG A 104 6.83 5.59 8.61
N ARG A 105 7.76 4.64 8.54
CA ARG A 105 7.84 3.51 9.49
C ARG A 105 6.53 2.74 9.58
N CYS A 106 5.97 2.43 8.42
CA CYS A 106 4.73 1.67 8.33
C CYS A 106 5.00 0.19 8.22
N THR A 107 4.04 -0.61 8.68
CA THR A 107 3.97 -2.03 8.39
C THR A 107 3.17 -2.17 7.10
N LEU A 108 3.76 -2.78 6.07
CA LEU A 108 3.13 -2.90 4.76
C LEU A 108 2.15 -4.07 4.73
N MET A 109 0.96 -3.81 4.22
CA MET A 109 -0.08 -4.83 4.01
C MET A 109 -0.28 -5.02 2.52
N THR A 110 0.15 -6.16 1.99
CA THR A 110 0.08 -6.49 0.57
C THR A 110 -0.04 -8.00 0.35
N ASP A 111 -0.73 -8.40 -0.70
CA ASP A 111 -0.77 -9.79 -1.15
C ASP A 111 0.43 -10.16 -2.02
N ASN A 112 1.25 -9.18 -2.39
CA ASN A 112 2.38 -9.34 -3.32
C ASN A 112 3.73 -9.11 -2.64
N ARG A 113 3.96 -9.74 -1.47
CA ARG A 113 5.19 -9.54 -0.69
C ARG A 113 6.47 -9.80 -1.50
N LYS A 114 6.42 -10.72 -2.46
CA LYS A 114 7.55 -11.06 -3.33
C LYS A 114 8.05 -9.87 -4.15
N ASP A 115 7.18 -8.87 -4.39
CA ASP A 115 7.54 -7.67 -5.15
C ASP A 115 8.26 -6.63 -4.30
N PHE A 116 8.40 -6.89 -3.00
CA PHE A 116 9.00 -5.98 -2.02
C PHE A 116 10.16 -6.66 -1.28
N PRO A 117 11.31 -6.85 -1.94
CA PRO A 117 12.45 -7.61 -1.34
C PRO A 117 13.29 -6.81 -0.36
N MET A 118 12.90 -5.58 -0.02
CA MET A 118 13.68 -4.70 0.84
C MET A 118 13.69 -5.20 2.29
N PRO A 119 14.87 -5.47 2.89
CA PRO A 119 14.94 -5.98 4.27
C PRO A 119 14.49 -4.94 5.31
N GLU A 120 14.44 -3.65 4.93
CA GLU A 120 13.98 -2.57 5.81
C GLU A 120 12.47 -2.61 6.05
N LEU A 121 11.71 -3.34 5.23
CA LEU A 121 10.25 -3.39 5.32
C LEU A 121 9.77 -4.38 6.36
N ASP A 122 8.77 -3.96 7.13
CA ASP A 122 7.98 -4.84 7.98
C ASP A 122 6.67 -5.14 7.25
N PHE A 123 6.19 -6.38 7.36
CA PHE A 123 4.96 -6.81 6.72
C PHE A 123 3.94 -7.27 7.73
N TYR A 124 2.67 -6.98 7.47
CA TYR A 124 1.56 -7.58 8.17
C TYR A 124 1.26 -8.95 7.53
N ASP A 125 1.17 -10.00 8.34
CA ASP A 125 0.85 -11.33 7.84
C ASP A 125 -0.64 -11.45 7.57
N LEU A 126 -1.02 -11.29 6.30
CA LEU A 126 -2.42 -11.40 5.90
C LEU A 126 -2.89 -12.85 6.00
N PRO A 127 -4.08 -13.09 6.56
CA PRO A 127 -4.67 -14.43 6.51
C PRO A 127 -4.87 -14.87 5.08
N GLU A 128 -4.64 -16.14 4.80
CA GLU A 128 -4.93 -16.71 3.50
C GLU A 128 -6.44 -16.68 3.23
N ALA A 129 -6.77 -16.42 1.97
CA ALA A 129 -8.16 -16.31 1.54
C ALA A 129 -8.81 -17.69 1.40
#